data_ae9ae50e6814b163d164bb549176291d
#
_entry.id   ae9ae50e6814b163d164bb549176291d
#
_cell.length_a   1.000
_cell.length_b   1.000
_cell.length_c   1.000
_cell.angle_alpha   90.00
_cell.angle_beta   90.00
_cell.angle_gamma   90.00
#
_symmetry.space_group_name_H-M   'P 1'
#
loop_
_entity.id
_entity.type
_entity.pdbx_description
1 polymer ?
#
loop_
_entity_poly.entity_id
_entity_poly.type
_entity_poly.pdbx_seq_one_letter_code
_entity_poly.pdbx_strand_id
1 'polypeptide(L)'
;MDAGELAIKTLEAHLIKGVTAICGDVEALTPKEPYDAMVFCLFGRTEDTLRIARKQCRGKIFLVKRDYSHHRFSAGKVSLGEYTAGSTEAVLHEKGVPYTVERFTAEFGQSFRSLEAAERFFALYNRSRSETLSKDEIKACLTAGPSEKFPYYLPHEKALCLFTIETAAISKEEAV
;
A
#
# COMPACT_ATOMS: atom_id res chain seq x y z
N MET A 1 -11.61 -2.14 -5.00
CA MET A 1 -12.41 -2.46 -3.79
C MET A 1 -11.67 -1.96 -2.57
N ASP A 2 -12.36 -1.47 -1.58
CA ASP A 2 -11.82 -1.00 -0.29
C ASP A 2 -12.91 -1.19 0.78
N ALA A 3 -12.54 -1.44 2.03
CA ALA A 3 -13.48 -1.53 3.14
C ALA A 3 -13.89 -0.15 3.68
N GLY A 4 -13.18 0.91 3.32
CA GLY A 4 -13.42 2.28 3.76
C GLY A 4 -14.45 3.01 2.92
N GLU A 5 -15.64 3.23 3.44
CA GLU A 5 -16.71 3.97 2.73
C GLU A 5 -16.27 5.33 2.19
N LEU A 6 -15.45 6.08 2.94
CA LEU A 6 -14.97 7.40 2.52
C LEU A 6 -14.07 7.31 1.30
N ALA A 7 -13.19 6.30 1.24
CA ALA A 7 -12.32 6.06 0.08
C ALA A 7 -13.14 5.73 -1.16
N ILE A 8 -14.15 4.88 -1.01
CA ILE A 8 -15.07 4.51 -2.10
C ILE A 8 -15.86 5.74 -2.60
N LYS A 9 -16.48 6.50 -1.71
CA LYS A 9 -17.21 7.74 -2.06
C LYS A 9 -16.31 8.75 -2.78
N THR A 10 -15.05 8.87 -2.34
CA THR A 10 -14.07 9.75 -2.97
C THR A 10 -13.75 9.28 -4.39
N LEU A 11 -13.54 7.98 -4.60
CA LEU A 11 -13.29 7.41 -5.92
C LEU A 11 -14.48 7.58 -6.88
N GLU A 12 -15.69 7.32 -6.41
CA GLU A 12 -16.93 7.50 -7.17
C GLU A 12 -17.13 8.95 -7.63
N ALA A 13 -16.80 9.91 -6.76
CA ALA A 13 -16.89 11.33 -7.09
C ALA A 13 -15.98 11.77 -8.26
N HIS A 14 -14.93 11.00 -8.57
CA HIS A 14 -14.05 11.27 -9.72
C HIS A 14 -14.62 10.79 -11.07
N LEU A 15 -15.71 10.04 -11.09
CA LEU A 15 -16.43 9.56 -12.27
C LEU A 15 -15.51 8.93 -13.34
N ILE A 16 -14.56 8.12 -12.94
CA ILE A 16 -13.57 7.50 -13.84
C ILE A 16 -14.27 6.44 -14.69
N LYS A 17 -14.27 6.64 -16.01
CA LYS A 17 -14.89 5.72 -16.97
C LYS A 17 -14.26 4.32 -16.86
N GLY A 18 -15.10 3.29 -16.78
CA GLY A 18 -14.67 1.89 -16.71
C GLY A 18 -14.20 1.44 -15.33
N VAL A 19 -14.30 2.31 -14.31
CA VAL A 19 -14.00 1.96 -12.93
C VAL A 19 -15.29 1.78 -12.15
N THR A 20 -15.41 0.63 -11.47
CA THR A 20 -16.49 0.37 -10.50
C THR A 20 -15.88 0.32 -9.11
N ALA A 21 -16.32 1.22 -8.24
CA ALA A 21 -15.93 1.23 -6.84
C ALA A 21 -16.80 0.24 -6.06
N ILE A 22 -16.19 -0.57 -5.20
CA ILE A 22 -16.91 -1.55 -4.38
C ILE A 22 -16.46 -1.39 -2.93
N CYS A 23 -17.39 -1.04 -2.05
CA CYS A 23 -17.16 -1.05 -0.61
C CYS A 23 -17.40 -2.45 -0.07
N GLY A 24 -16.40 -3.06 0.54
CA GLY A 24 -16.53 -4.40 1.11
C GLY A 24 -15.21 -5.10 1.37
N ASP A 25 -15.33 -6.29 1.92
CA ASP A 25 -14.20 -7.19 2.15
C ASP A 25 -13.92 -8.01 0.89
N VAL A 26 -12.68 -7.92 0.39
CA VAL A 26 -12.24 -8.66 -0.78
C VAL A 26 -12.25 -10.19 -0.55
N GLU A 27 -12.06 -10.64 0.68
CA GLU A 27 -12.10 -12.08 1.01
C GLU A 27 -13.51 -12.68 0.89
N ALA A 28 -14.51 -11.88 1.23
CA ALA A 28 -15.93 -12.27 1.14
C ALA A 28 -16.48 -12.19 -0.28
N LEU A 29 -15.76 -11.54 -1.20
CA LEU A 29 -16.22 -11.38 -2.57
C LEU A 29 -16.16 -12.70 -3.33
N THR A 30 -17.28 -13.05 -3.95
CA THR A 30 -17.38 -14.18 -4.88
C THR A 30 -17.78 -13.63 -6.25
N PRO A 31 -16.82 -13.36 -7.15
CA PRO A 31 -17.13 -12.86 -8.48
C PRO A 31 -17.88 -13.95 -9.29
N LYS A 32 -18.80 -13.52 -10.16
CA LYS A 32 -19.53 -14.46 -11.05
C LYS A 32 -18.59 -15.23 -11.97
N GLU A 33 -17.55 -14.53 -12.44
CA GLU A 33 -16.44 -15.10 -13.21
C GLU A 33 -15.12 -14.64 -12.62
N PRO A 34 -14.08 -15.50 -12.62
CA PRO A 34 -12.75 -15.09 -12.15
C PRO A 34 -12.21 -13.92 -12.98
N TYR A 35 -11.53 -13.01 -12.32
CA TYR A 35 -10.86 -11.88 -12.95
C TYR A 35 -9.69 -12.32 -13.84
N ASP A 36 -9.44 -11.62 -14.93
CA ASP A 36 -8.28 -11.84 -15.80
C ASP A 36 -6.97 -11.39 -15.13
N ALA A 37 -7.05 -10.40 -14.24
CA ALA A 37 -5.93 -9.92 -13.44
C ALA A 37 -6.41 -9.33 -12.11
N MET A 38 -5.56 -9.41 -11.08
CA MET A 38 -5.77 -8.73 -9.81
C MET A 38 -4.54 -7.92 -9.42
N VAL A 39 -4.77 -6.74 -8.85
CA VAL A 39 -3.71 -5.87 -8.33
C VAL A 39 -3.92 -5.66 -6.84
N PHE A 40 -2.91 -5.99 -6.05
CA PHE A 40 -2.86 -5.73 -4.61
C PHE A 40 -1.80 -4.67 -4.33
N CYS A 41 -2.24 -3.43 -4.13
CA CYS A 41 -1.34 -2.31 -3.92
C CYS A 41 -1.20 -1.99 -2.44
N LEU A 42 -0.02 -2.27 -1.87
CA LEU A 42 0.30 -2.05 -0.45
C LEU A 42 -0.71 -2.72 0.50
N PHE A 43 -1.33 -3.80 0.06
CA PHE A 43 -2.42 -4.51 0.71
C PHE A 43 -1.95 -5.87 1.24
N GLY A 44 -2.45 -6.25 2.43
CA GLY A 44 -2.43 -7.59 2.99
C GLY A 44 -1.05 -8.26 3.15
N ARG A 45 -1.06 -9.39 3.79
CA ARG A 45 0.06 -10.34 3.82
C ARG A 45 0.14 -11.07 2.48
N THR A 46 1.29 -11.61 2.15
CA THR A 46 1.47 -12.30 0.86
C THR A 46 0.60 -13.54 0.78
N GLU A 47 0.54 -14.34 1.84
CA GLU A 47 -0.28 -15.54 1.91
C GLU A 47 -1.77 -15.25 1.67
N ASP A 48 -2.29 -14.19 2.31
CA ASP A 48 -3.70 -13.79 2.12
C ASP A 48 -3.97 -13.36 0.68
N THR A 49 -3.06 -12.58 0.08
CA THR A 49 -3.21 -12.15 -1.32
C THR A 49 -3.17 -13.33 -2.30
N LEU A 50 -2.29 -14.32 -2.08
CA LEU A 50 -2.23 -15.54 -2.88
C LEU A 50 -3.53 -16.35 -2.74
N ARG A 51 -4.03 -16.53 -1.51
CA ARG A 51 -5.27 -17.25 -1.22
C ARG A 51 -6.50 -16.58 -1.87
N ILE A 52 -6.61 -15.26 -1.78
CA ILE A 52 -7.67 -14.47 -2.41
C ILE A 52 -7.60 -14.61 -3.93
N ALA A 53 -6.41 -14.34 -4.50
CA ALA A 53 -6.22 -14.37 -5.94
C ALA A 53 -6.54 -15.74 -6.54
N ARG A 54 -6.14 -16.81 -5.85
CA ARG A 54 -6.45 -18.16 -6.32
C ARG A 54 -7.95 -18.46 -6.44
N LYS A 55 -8.77 -17.88 -5.56
CA LYS A 55 -10.24 -18.04 -5.60
C LYS A 55 -10.90 -17.16 -6.66
N GLN A 56 -10.30 -16.02 -6.97
CA GLN A 56 -10.97 -14.95 -7.70
C GLN A 56 -10.31 -14.58 -9.03
N CYS A 57 -9.08 -15.07 -9.32
CA CYS A 57 -8.32 -14.71 -10.51
C CYS A 57 -7.96 -15.94 -11.33
N ARG A 58 -8.03 -15.83 -12.66
CA ARG A 58 -7.60 -16.90 -13.60
C ARG A 58 -6.30 -16.57 -14.33
N GLY A 59 -5.84 -15.31 -14.27
CA GLY A 59 -4.67 -14.84 -15.00
C GLY A 59 -3.56 -14.40 -14.07
N LYS A 60 -3.14 -13.16 -14.17
CA LYS A 60 -1.99 -12.62 -13.44
C LYS A 60 -2.38 -11.87 -12.18
N ILE A 61 -1.54 -11.99 -11.18
CA ILE A 61 -1.58 -11.13 -10.00
C ILE A 61 -0.36 -10.22 -9.93
N PHE A 62 -0.61 -8.99 -9.54
CA PHE A 62 0.37 -7.94 -9.38
C PHE A 62 0.38 -7.49 -7.92
N LEU A 63 1.50 -7.73 -7.22
CA LEU A 63 1.65 -7.32 -5.83
C LEU A 63 2.60 -6.12 -5.77
N VAL A 64 2.10 -4.95 -5.39
CA VAL A 64 2.94 -3.80 -5.09
C VAL A 64 3.28 -3.83 -3.61
N LYS A 65 4.56 -3.99 -3.28
CA LYS A 65 5.07 -4.07 -1.91
C LYS A 65 6.14 -3.01 -1.63
N ARG A 66 6.32 -2.69 -0.35
CA ARG A 66 7.35 -1.73 0.10
C ARG A 66 8.73 -2.37 0.03
N ASP A 67 9.70 -1.69 -0.61
CA ASP A 67 11.11 -2.11 -0.62
C ASP A 67 11.91 -1.36 0.45
N TYR A 68 11.32 -1.23 1.64
CA TYR A 68 11.95 -0.68 2.84
C TYR A 68 11.32 -1.31 4.09
N SER A 69 12.10 -1.40 5.15
CA SER A 69 11.74 -2.16 6.36
C SER A 69 11.19 -1.31 7.51
N HIS A 70 11.31 0.02 7.43
CA HIS A 70 10.94 0.90 8.55
C HIS A 70 10.05 2.05 8.09
N HIS A 71 9.10 2.42 8.94
CA HIS A 71 8.20 3.54 8.68
C HIS A 71 8.94 4.89 8.78
N ARG A 72 8.83 5.75 7.76
CA ARG A 72 9.60 7.01 7.66
C ARG A 72 9.07 8.17 8.49
N PHE A 73 7.77 8.19 8.81
CA PHE A 73 7.13 9.30 9.52
C PHE A 73 7.05 9.07 11.02
N SER A 74 7.57 7.96 11.52
CA SER A 74 7.61 7.65 12.95
C SER A 74 8.92 8.11 13.55
N ALA A 75 8.87 8.66 14.75
CA ALA A 75 10.04 8.79 15.61
C ALA A 75 10.57 7.38 15.92
N GLY A 76 11.86 7.17 15.75
CA GLY A 76 12.49 5.86 15.88
C GLY A 76 12.20 4.87 14.73
N LYS A 77 12.77 3.67 14.81
CA LYS A 77 12.65 2.63 13.79
C LYS A 77 11.43 1.75 14.04
N VAL A 78 10.34 1.98 13.31
CA VAL A 78 9.17 1.10 13.32
C VAL A 78 9.25 0.11 12.18
N SER A 79 9.39 -1.18 12.52
CA SER A 79 9.42 -2.24 11.52
C SER A 79 8.07 -2.39 10.83
N LEU A 80 8.09 -2.63 9.53
CA LEU A 80 6.92 -2.95 8.71
C LEU A 80 6.59 -4.45 8.70
N GLY A 81 7.44 -5.28 9.31
CA GLY A 81 7.22 -6.73 9.45
C GLY A 81 6.98 -7.42 8.11
N GLU A 82 5.88 -8.14 8.01
CA GLU A 82 5.52 -9.00 6.87
C GLU A 82 4.99 -8.26 5.64
N TYR A 83 4.94 -6.92 5.65
CA TYR A 83 4.38 -6.11 4.56
C TYR A 83 5.44 -5.56 3.61
N THR A 84 6.61 -6.20 3.54
CA THR A 84 7.76 -5.75 2.75
C THR A 84 8.00 -6.63 1.53
N ALA A 85 8.81 -6.14 0.59
CA ALA A 85 9.27 -6.92 -0.56
C ALA A 85 10.06 -8.15 -0.11
N GLY A 86 10.98 -7.99 0.85
CA GLY A 86 11.79 -9.11 1.36
C GLY A 86 10.95 -10.22 2.00
N SER A 87 9.91 -9.88 2.79
CA SER A 87 8.99 -10.88 3.34
C SER A 87 8.16 -11.56 2.25
N THR A 88 7.79 -10.82 1.20
CA THR A 88 7.08 -11.39 0.04
C THR A 88 7.96 -12.38 -0.71
N GLU A 89 9.22 -12.04 -1.00
CA GLU A 89 10.19 -12.95 -1.64
C GLU A 89 10.39 -14.23 -0.83
N ALA A 90 10.51 -14.11 0.49
CA ALA A 90 10.66 -15.27 1.39
C ALA A 90 9.46 -16.22 1.29
N VAL A 91 8.23 -15.71 1.35
CA VAL A 91 7.00 -16.50 1.23
C VAL A 91 6.89 -17.17 -0.15
N LEU A 92 7.15 -16.43 -1.23
CA LEU A 92 7.07 -16.98 -2.59
C LEU A 92 8.11 -18.08 -2.81
N HIS A 93 9.33 -17.89 -2.27
CA HIS A 93 10.38 -18.90 -2.33
C HIS A 93 10.01 -20.15 -1.51
N GLU A 94 9.57 -20.01 -0.27
CA GLU A 94 9.12 -21.10 0.60
C GLU A 94 8.04 -21.96 -0.07
N LYS A 95 7.08 -21.29 -0.73
CA LYS A 95 5.95 -21.94 -1.42
C LYS A 95 6.28 -22.44 -2.82
N GLY A 96 7.51 -22.21 -3.31
CA GLY A 96 7.92 -22.59 -4.66
C GLY A 96 7.10 -21.88 -5.77
N VAL A 97 6.53 -20.71 -5.49
CA VAL A 97 5.75 -19.94 -6.47
C VAL A 97 6.68 -19.10 -7.34
N PRO A 98 6.77 -19.34 -8.65
CA PRO A 98 7.60 -18.53 -9.55
C PRO A 98 7.01 -17.12 -9.72
N TYR A 99 7.91 -16.13 -9.79
CA TYR A 99 7.54 -14.72 -9.95
C TYR A 99 8.61 -13.95 -10.74
N THR A 100 8.21 -12.80 -11.25
CA THR A 100 9.14 -11.73 -11.65
C THR A 100 9.00 -10.56 -10.71
N VAL A 101 10.09 -9.80 -10.50
CA VAL A 101 10.08 -8.61 -9.65
C VAL A 101 10.74 -7.43 -10.36
N GLU A 102 10.07 -6.29 -10.34
CA GLU A 102 10.59 -5.01 -10.78
C GLU A 102 10.68 -4.06 -9.59
N ARG A 103 11.81 -3.35 -9.45
CA ARG A 103 12.03 -2.36 -8.38
C ARG A 103 11.98 -0.97 -8.97
N PHE A 104 11.26 -0.08 -8.30
CA PHE A 104 11.12 1.31 -8.72
C PHE A 104 10.94 2.23 -7.52
N THR A 105 11.12 3.52 -7.74
CA THR A 105 10.76 4.57 -6.77
C THR A 105 9.57 5.36 -7.29
N ALA A 106 8.72 5.79 -6.37
CA ALA A 106 7.61 6.66 -6.68
C ALA A 106 7.49 7.76 -5.61
N GLU A 107 7.23 8.99 -6.05
CA GLU A 107 7.00 10.12 -5.17
C GLU A 107 5.59 10.03 -4.56
N PHE A 108 5.53 9.97 -3.23
CA PHE A 108 4.30 9.90 -2.43
C PHE A 108 4.27 11.02 -1.39
N GLY A 109 4.83 12.17 -1.72
CA GLY A 109 4.87 13.32 -0.82
C GLY A 109 3.48 13.82 -0.45
N GLN A 110 3.46 14.60 0.63
CA GLN A 110 2.23 15.13 1.20
C GLN A 110 2.26 16.65 1.22
N SER A 111 1.28 17.29 0.60
CA SER A 111 1.09 18.72 0.65
C SER A 111 0.26 19.13 1.87
N PHE A 112 0.62 20.21 2.54
CA PHE A 112 -0.10 20.75 3.70
C PHE A 112 -0.49 22.20 3.50
N ARG A 113 -1.67 22.54 4.03
CA ARG A 113 -2.21 23.92 4.02
C ARG A 113 -1.60 24.81 5.08
N SER A 114 -1.04 24.21 6.14
CA SER A 114 -0.39 24.93 7.22
C SER A 114 0.60 24.02 7.96
N LEU A 115 1.47 24.62 8.79
CA LEU A 115 2.39 23.87 9.64
C LEU A 115 1.63 23.00 10.66
N GLU A 116 0.52 23.50 11.22
CA GLU A 116 -0.33 22.75 12.15
C GLU A 116 -0.96 21.50 11.47
N ALA A 117 -1.24 21.56 10.17
CA ALA A 117 -1.70 20.40 9.43
C ALA A 117 -0.60 19.34 9.29
N ALA A 118 0.65 19.76 9.10
CA ALA A 118 1.80 18.86 9.12
C ALA A 118 2.04 18.28 10.53
N GLU A 119 1.95 19.09 11.59
CA GLU A 119 2.06 18.62 12.97
C GLU A 119 1.03 17.52 13.28
N ARG A 120 -0.25 17.71 12.89
CA ARG A 120 -1.30 16.70 13.06
C ARG A 120 -1.01 15.41 12.26
N PHE A 121 -0.44 15.53 11.07
CA PHE A 121 -0.02 14.38 10.28
C PHE A 121 1.05 13.55 10.99
N PHE A 122 2.12 14.20 11.46
CA PHE A 122 3.17 13.49 12.21
C PHE A 122 2.65 12.91 13.53
N ALA A 123 1.78 13.63 14.24
CA ALA A 123 1.16 13.15 15.47
C ALA A 123 0.33 11.86 15.23
N LEU A 124 -0.36 11.76 14.09
CA LEU A 124 -1.11 10.56 13.72
C LEU A 124 -0.21 9.31 13.64
N TYR A 125 0.99 9.45 13.04
CA TYR A 125 1.95 8.35 12.92
C TYR A 125 2.72 8.03 14.20
N ASN A 126 2.71 8.94 15.19
CA ASN A 126 3.44 8.80 16.45
C ASN A 126 2.52 8.66 17.68
N ARG A 127 1.19 8.59 17.51
CA ARG A 127 0.18 8.61 18.59
C ARG A 127 0.33 7.52 19.65
N SER A 128 0.96 6.39 19.31
CA SER A 128 1.20 5.27 20.25
C SER A 128 2.61 5.28 20.86
N ARG A 129 3.37 6.38 20.71
CA ARG A 129 4.76 6.49 21.13
C ARG A 129 4.95 7.60 22.15
N SER A 130 5.92 7.41 23.05
CA SER A 130 6.38 8.46 23.97
C SER A 130 7.22 9.53 23.26
N GLU A 131 7.87 9.17 22.15
CA GLU A 131 8.71 10.08 21.38
C GLU A 131 7.85 10.75 20.31
N THR A 132 7.78 12.08 20.36
CA THR A 132 7.13 12.94 19.36
C THR A 132 8.17 13.85 18.73
N LEU A 133 7.99 14.15 17.45
CA LEU A 133 8.82 15.15 16.79
C LEU A 133 8.43 16.56 17.27
N SER A 134 9.44 17.38 17.55
CA SER A 134 9.25 18.81 17.84
C SER A 134 8.79 19.56 16.58
N LYS A 135 8.25 20.76 16.76
CA LYS A 135 7.85 21.64 15.65
C LYS A 135 9.01 21.96 14.70
N ASP A 136 10.20 22.17 15.24
CA ASP A 136 11.39 22.49 14.45
C ASP A 136 11.86 21.29 13.62
N GLU A 137 11.82 20.08 14.18
CA GLU A 137 12.11 18.84 13.45
C GLU A 137 11.09 18.62 12.31
N ILE A 138 9.79 18.82 12.58
CA ILE A 138 8.74 18.72 11.56
C ILE A 138 9.00 19.75 10.46
N LYS A 139 9.26 21.01 10.82
CA LYS A 139 9.54 22.08 9.86
C LYS A 139 10.77 21.80 9.01
N ALA A 140 11.81 21.19 9.59
CA ALA A 140 13.02 20.80 8.88
C ALA A 140 12.78 19.68 7.83
N CYS A 141 11.72 18.88 8.00
CA CYS A 141 11.32 17.86 7.02
C CYS A 141 10.53 18.43 5.83
N LEU A 142 10.07 19.68 5.90
CA LEU A 142 9.21 20.29 4.90
C LEU A 142 10.00 21.16 3.91
N THR A 143 9.52 21.17 2.67
CA THR A 143 9.98 22.07 1.60
C THR A 143 8.86 23.01 1.19
N ALA A 144 9.15 23.94 0.25
CA ALA A 144 8.12 24.77 -0.36
C ALA A 144 7.07 23.89 -1.07
N GLY A 145 5.82 24.19 -0.82
CA GLY A 145 4.71 23.45 -1.41
C GLY A 145 4.37 23.91 -2.84
N PRO A 146 3.49 23.18 -3.51
CA PRO A 146 3.20 23.40 -4.94
C PRO A 146 2.36 24.65 -5.23
N SER A 147 1.76 25.28 -4.22
CA SER A 147 0.90 26.46 -4.41
C SER A 147 0.68 27.22 -3.11
N GLU A 148 0.16 28.45 -3.21
CA GLU A 148 -0.24 29.25 -2.03
C GLU A 148 -1.28 28.54 -1.14
N LYS A 149 -2.16 27.73 -1.72
CA LYS A 149 -3.13 26.91 -0.99
C LYS A 149 -2.45 25.80 -0.18
N PHE A 150 -1.30 25.32 -0.64
CA PHE A 150 -0.48 24.29 -0.01
C PHE A 150 0.97 24.74 0.06
N PRO A 151 1.31 25.64 1.01
CA PRO A 151 2.63 26.26 1.08
C PRO A 151 3.73 25.31 1.61
N TYR A 152 3.36 24.17 2.16
CA TYR A 152 4.30 23.18 2.69
C TYR A 152 4.17 21.86 1.97
N TYR A 153 5.31 21.22 1.73
CA TYR A 153 5.38 19.90 1.12
C TYR A 153 6.36 18.99 1.89
N LEU A 154 5.94 17.79 2.19
CA LEU A 154 6.77 16.73 2.76
C LEU A 154 7.19 15.79 1.63
N PRO A 155 8.44 15.89 1.13
CA PRO A 155 8.93 14.96 0.10
C PRO A 155 8.99 13.53 0.65
N HIS A 156 8.52 12.57 -0.13
CA HIS A 156 8.56 11.18 0.26
C HIS A 156 8.67 10.24 -0.93
N GLU A 157 9.90 9.92 -1.30
CA GLU A 157 10.14 8.81 -2.23
C GLU A 157 9.94 7.47 -1.52
N LYS A 158 9.12 6.61 -2.12
CA LYS A 158 8.95 5.22 -1.71
C LYS A 158 9.66 4.30 -2.68
N ALA A 159 10.59 3.51 -2.17
CA ALA A 159 11.10 2.35 -2.88
C ALA A 159 10.01 1.26 -2.86
N LEU A 160 9.63 0.78 -4.01
CA LEU A 160 8.56 -0.21 -4.21
C LEU A 160 9.04 -1.35 -5.09
N CYS A 161 8.40 -2.51 -4.92
CA CYS A 161 8.55 -3.65 -5.81
C CYS A 161 7.20 -4.03 -6.40
N LEU A 162 7.19 -4.35 -7.69
CA LEU A 162 6.07 -4.97 -8.38
C LEU A 162 6.41 -6.44 -8.61
N PHE A 163 5.70 -7.34 -7.94
CA PHE A 163 5.76 -8.78 -8.20
C PHE A 163 4.67 -9.14 -9.20
N THR A 164 5.03 -9.92 -10.22
CA THR A 164 4.08 -10.49 -11.18
C THR A 164 4.11 -12.01 -11.03
N ILE A 165 2.95 -12.61 -10.82
CA ILE A 165 2.77 -14.03 -10.54
C ILE A 165 1.63 -14.56 -11.42
N GLU A 166 1.79 -15.72 -12.02
CA GLU A 166 0.70 -16.44 -12.70
C GLU A 166 -0.14 -17.19 -11.66
N THR A 167 -1.44 -16.96 -11.62
CA THR A 167 -2.34 -17.61 -10.66
C THR A 167 -2.29 -19.14 -10.76
N ALA A 168 -2.08 -19.67 -11.96
CA ALA A 168 -1.94 -21.12 -12.20
C ALA A 168 -0.73 -21.75 -11.50
N ALA A 169 0.27 -20.94 -11.13
CA ALA A 169 1.47 -21.40 -10.42
C ALA A 169 1.28 -21.51 -8.89
N ILE A 170 0.16 -21.05 -8.36
CA ILE A 170 -0.15 -21.14 -6.93
C ILE A 170 -0.73 -22.53 -6.66
N SER A 171 -0.07 -23.32 -5.80
CA SER A 171 -0.45 -24.71 -5.51
C SER A 171 -1.87 -24.84 -4.90
N LYS A 172 -2.50 -26.04 -5.09
CA LYS A 172 -3.86 -26.31 -4.57
C LYS A 172 -3.91 -26.54 -3.06
N GLU A 173 -2.81 -26.85 -2.43
CA GLU A 173 -2.76 -27.27 -1.02
C GLU A 173 -2.99 -26.16 0.01
N GLU A 174 -3.03 -24.89 -0.44
CA GLU A 174 -3.17 -23.72 0.45
C GLU A 174 -4.62 -23.22 0.61
N ALA A 175 -5.62 -24.03 0.28
CA ALA A 175 -7.03 -23.66 0.36
C ALA A 175 -7.73 -24.15 1.65
N VAL A 176 -6.96 -24.49 2.70
CA VAL A 176 -7.52 -24.88 4.01
C VAL A 176 -7.47 -23.72 5.00
#